data_21e2752eeea9dd4758383672816582ef
#
_entry.id   21e2752eeea9dd4758383672816582ef
#
_cell.length_a   1.000
_cell.length_b   1.000
_cell.length_c   1.000
_cell.angle_alpha   90.00
_cell.angle_beta   90.00
_cell.angle_gamma   90.00
#
_symmetry.space_group_name_H-M   'P 1'
#
loop_
_entity.id
_entity.type
_entity.pdbx_description
1 polymer ?
#
loop_
_entity_poly.entity_id
_entity_poly.type
_entity_poly.pdbx_seq_one_letter_code
_entity_poly.pdbx_strand_id
1 'polypeptide(L)'
;MTLKQRYDAVLGYFRDNVPVAESELHFDSPYQLLVATMLSAQCTDKRVNLTTPALFSAYPTPEALAAASEEDVLALIRSISYPNSKARHLVGMAQKLLSDFGGQVPSEVDALMTLPGVGRKTANVVASITWGEPVIAVDTHVFRVSRRLGLSRGTTPRAVELDLERHVPADLRPIAHHWLILHGRYVCTAQRPHCNDCPLTAWCRDFAERGK
;
A
#
# COMPACT_ATOMS: atom_id res chain seq x y z
N MET A 1 1.39 -14.93 26.39
CA MET A 1 2.01 -13.71 25.80
C MET A 1 0.98 -12.59 25.74
N THR A 2 1.28 -11.41 26.27
CA THR A 2 0.42 -10.23 26.18
C THR A 2 0.49 -9.61 24.77
N LEU A 3 -0.48 -8.75 24.43
CA LEU A 3 -0.48 -8.05 23.14
C LEU A 3 0.78 -7.18 22.97
N LYS A 4 1.15 -6.43 24.02
CA LYS A 4 2.38 -5.61 24.01
C LYS A 4 3.63 -6.44 23.73
N GLN A 5 3.83 -7.54 24.46
CA GLN A 5 4.97 -8.43 24.23
C GLN A 5 5.01 -8.98 22.80
N ARG A 6 3.85 -9.22 22.17
CA ARG A 6 3.78 -9.69 20.80
C ARG A 6 4.21 -8.61 19.82
N TYR A 7 3.74 -7.37 19.99
CA TYR A 7 4.20 -6.25 19.17
C TYR A 7 5.70 -6.02 19.32
N ASP A 8 6.21 -5.97 20.56
CA ASP A 8 7.62 -5.76 20.83
C ASP A 8 8.49 -6.83 20.13
N ALA A 9 8.09 -8.11 20.21
CA ALA A 9 8.82 -9.21 19.61
C ALA A 9 8.75 -9.19 18.07
N VAL A 10 7.57 -8.98 17.48
CA VAL A 10 7.40 -8.98 16.01
C VAL A 10 8.10 -7.77 15.38
N LEU A 11 7.92 -6.58 15.94
CA LEU A 11 8.58 -5.38 15.42
C LEU A 11 10.10 -5.44 15.64
N GLY A 12 10.55 -5.94 16.80
CA GLY A 12 11.97 -6.17 17.07
C GLY A 12 12.59 -7.10 16.04
N TYR A 13 11.95 -8.24 15.75
CA TYR A 13 12.43 -9.14 14.71
C TYR A 13 12.59 -8.44 13.34
N PHE A 14 11.56 -7.72 12.89
CA PHE A 14 11.63 -7.05 11.59
C PHE A 14 12.70 -5.96 11.55
N ARG A 15 12.80 -5.13 12.58
CA ARG A 15 13.83 -4.10 12.68
C ARG A 15 15.24 -4.69 12.60
N ASP A 16 15.49 -5.80 13.28
CA ASP A 16 16.82 -6.38 13.41
C ASP A 16 17.20 -7.25 12.18
N ASN A 17 16.22 -7.83 11.47
CA ASN A 17 16.47 -8.77 10.36
C ASN A 17 16.03 -8.25 8.97
N VAL A 18 15.19 -7.22 8.92
CA VAL A 18 14.66 -6.65 7.67
C VAL A 18 14.73 -5.11 7.76
N PRO A 19 15.92 -4.53 7.97
CA PRO A 19 16.06 -3.09 8.21
C PRO A 19 15.66 -2.24 7.00
N VAL A 20 15.61 -2.82 5.80
CA VAL A 20 15.14 -2.17 4.57
C VAL A 20 13.94 -2.94 4.05
N ALA A 21 12.82 -2.25 3.92
CA ALA A 21 11.58 -2.76 3.32
C ALA A 21 10.88 -1.60 2.62
N GLU A 22 10.69 -1.74 1.31
CA GLU A 22 10.22 -0.66 0.44
C GLU A 22 9.12 -1.16 -0.49
N SER A 23 8.50 -0.22 -1.21
CA SER A 23 7.55 -0.52 -2.27
C SER A 23 8.23 -1.24 -3.43
N GLU A 24 7.55 -2.23 -4.00
CA GLU A 24 8.00 -2.88 -5.25
C GLU A 24 7.53 -2.12 -6.50
N LEU A 25 6.76 -1.03 -6.36
CA LEU A 25 6.40 -0.14 -7.46
C LEU A 25 7.58 0.76 -7.84
N HIS A 26 7.76 0.99 -9.15
CA HIS A 26 8.79 1.89 -9.68
C HIS A 26 8.19 3.28 -9.91
N PHE A 27 8.83 4.30 -9.35
CA PHE A 27 8.43 5.70 -9.47
C PHE A 27 9.61 6.64 -9.14
N ASP A 28 9.61 7.83 -9.73
CA ASP A 28 10.63 8.86 -9.55
C ASP A 28 10.08 10.14 -8.90
N SER A 29 8.76 10.20 -8.68
CA SER A 29 8.11 11.39 -8.10
C SER A 29 6.84 11.02 -7.34
N PRO A 30 6.32 11.93 -6.46
CA PRO A 30 5.02 11.74 -5.78
C PRO A 30 3.86 11.52 -6.76
N TYR A 31 3.85 12.21 -7.90
CA TYR A 31 2.87 12.02 -8.96
C TYR A 31 2.93 10.60 -9.54
N GLN A 32 4.10 10.13 -9.90
CA GLN A 32 4.28 8.77 -10.41
C GLN A 32 3.88 7.71 -9.39
N LEU A 33 4.23 7.91 -8.10
CA LEU A 33 3.79 7.01 -7.03
C LEU A 33 2.27 6.97 -6.90
N LEU A 34 1.60 8.13 -6.93
CA LEU A 34 0.14 8.21 -6.87
C LEU A 34 -0.49 7.43 -8.03
N VAL A 35 -0.06 7.68 -9.26
CA VAL A 35 -0.53 6.98 -10.46
C VAL A 35 -0.28 5.47 -10.35
N ALA A 36 0.94 5.05 -10.03
CA ALA A 36 1.30 3.63 -9.90
C ALA A 36 0.47 2.93 -8.82
N THR A 37 0.24 3.59 -7.67
CA THR A 37 -0.58 3.05 -6.57
C THR A 37 -2.05 2.94 -6.98
N MET A 38 -2.61 3.88 -7.72
CA MET A 38 -3.95 3.77 -8.28
C MET A 38 -4.07 2.59 -9.25
N LEU A 39 -3.06 2.39 -10.10
CA LEU A 39 -3.01 1.28 -11.05
C LEU A 39 -2.85 -0.07 -10.35
N SER A 40 -2.19 -0.14 -9.20
CA SER A 40 -1.97 -1.39 -8.44
C SER A 40 -3.22 -1.95 -7.76
N ALA A 41 -4.32 -1.20 -7.70
CA ALA A 41 -5.59 -1.69 -7.16
C ALA A 41 -6.06 -2.93 -7.94
N GLN A 42 -6.10 -4.10 -7.26
CA GLN A 42 -6.43 -5.40 -7.85
C GLN A 42 -5.55 -5.79 -9.08
N CYS A 43 -4.32 -5.31 -9.10
CA CYS A 43 -3.33 -5.62 -10.12
C CYS A 43 -1.97 -5.89 -9.46
N THR A 44 -1.14 -6.74 -10.06
CA THR A 44 0.19 -7.03 -9.51
C THR A 44 1.16 -5.88 -9.80
N ASP A 45 2.07 -5.61 -8.86
CA ASP A 45 3.09 -4.56 -9.01
C ASP A 45 3.96 -4.82 -10.26
N LYS A 46 4.28 -6.09 -10.55
CA LYS A 46 4.97 -6.48 -11.79
C LYS A 46 4.23 -5.99 -13.05
N ARG A 47 2.90 -6.14 -13.10
CA ARG A 47 2.11 -5.68 -14.25
C ARG A 47 2.08 -4.15 -14.32
N VAL A 48 1.96 -3.49 -13.18
CA VAL A 48 2.03 -2.01 -13.11
C VAL A 48 3.38 -1.52 -13.63
N ASN A 49 4.48 -2.07 -13.13
CA ASN A 49 5.84 -1.68 -13.52
C ASN A 49 6.15 -1.93 -15.01
N LEU A 50 5.49 -2.89 -15.65
CA LEU A 50 5.57 -3.09 -17.10
C LEU A 50 4.75 -2.07 -17.91
N THR A 51 3.75 -1.45 -17.29
CA THR A 51 2.81 -0.54 -17.96
C THR A 51 3.19 0.93 -17.77
N THR A 52 3.64 1.30 -16.60
CA THR A 52 3.91 2.70 -16.23
C THR A 52 5.00 3.41 -17.03
N PRO A 53 6.06 2.77 -17.57
CA PRO A 53 7.06 3.48 -18.37
C PRO A 53 6.47 4.15 -19.61
N ALA A 54 5.60 3.47 -20.36
CA ALA A 54 4.93 4.04 -21.51
C ALA A 54 3.96 5.18 -21.11
N LEU A 55 3.22 5.00 -20.02
CA LEU A 55 2.31 6.01 -19.48
C LEU A 55 3.06 7.26 -19.03
N PHE A 56 4.17 7.12 -18.30
CA PHE A 56 4.95 8.27 -17.80
C PHE A 56 5.74 8.96 -18.92
N SER A 57 6.12 8.23 -19.98
CA SER A 57 6.69 8.83 -21.18
C SER A 57 5.70 9.72 -21.93
N ALA A 58 4.44 9.27 -22.03
CA ALA A 58 3.37 10.04 -22.69
C ALA A 58 2.86 11.21 -21.81
N TYR A 59 2.75 10.98 -20.50
CA TYR A 59 2.17 11.92 -19.53
C TYR A 59 3.11 12.09 -18.32
N PRO A 60 4.23 12.80 -18.49
CA PRO A 60 5.26 12.92 -17.44
C PRO A 60 4.83 13.80 -16.25
N THR A 61 3.79 14.62 -16.42
CA THR A 61 3.32 15.56 -15.39
C THR A 61 1.80 15.50 -15.22
N PRO A 62 1.27 16.01 -14.10
CA PRO A 62 -0.18 16.14 -13.91
C PRO A 62 -0.86 16.95 -15.02
N GLU A 63 -0.21 18.02 -15.54
CA GLU A 63 -0.75 18.86 -16.62
C GLU A 63 -0.93 18.05 -17.90
N ALA A 64 0.08 17.26 -18.26
CA ALA A 64 0.02 16.41 -19.46
C ALA A 64 -1.10 15.37 -19.34
N LEU A 65 -1.26 14.75 -18.16
CA LEU A 65 -2.30 13.75 -17.93
C LEU A 65 -3.70 14.39 -17.86
N ALA A 66 -3.83 15.59 -17.29
CA ALA A 66 -5.10 16.29 -17.21
C ALA A 66 -5.65 16.72 -18.58
N ALA A 67 -4.75 16.94 -19.55
CA ALA A 67 -5.09 17.29 -20.94
C ALA A 67 -5.34 16.06 -21.83
N ALA A 68 -5.09 14.84 -21.32
CA ALA A 68 -5.25 13.61 -22.08
C ALA A 68 -6.72 13.23 -22.27
N SER A 69 -7.05 12.55 -23.36
CA SER A 69 -8.33 11.86 -23.47
C SER A 69 -8.35 10.57 -22.64
N GLU A 70 -9.51 10.18 -22.13
CA GLU A 70 -9.67 8.91 -21.42
C GLU A 70 -9.29 7.72 -22.32
N GLU A 71 -9.59 7.81 -23.63
CA GLU A 71 -9.31 6.81 -24.65
C GLU A 71 -7.81 6.59 -24.84
N ASP A 72 -7.02 7.66 -24.89
CA ASP A 72 -5.55 7.57 -25.04
C ASP A 72 -4.90 6.96 -23.80
N VAL A 73 -5.34 7.38 -22.61
CA VAL A 73 -4.88 6.78 -21.35
C VAL A 73 -5.29 5.30 -21.29
N LEU A 74 -6.54 4.97 -21.66
CA LEU A 74 -7.03 3.59 -21.68
C LEU A 74 -6.17 2.71 -22.62
N ALA A 75 -5.78 3.24 -23.78
CA ALA A 75 -4.94 2.50 -24.74
C ALA A 75 -3.62 2.05 -24.11
N LEU A 76 -3.01 2.89 -23.28
CA LEU A 76 -1.74 2.61 -22.58
C LEU A 76 -1.90 1.62 -21.41
N ILE A 77 -3.03 1.64 -20.72
CA ILE A 77 -3.23 0.83 -19.50
C ILE A 77 -4.15 -0.40 -19.73
N ARG A 78 -4.40 -0.83 -20.96
CA ARG A 78 -5.32 -1.94 -21.30
C ARG A 78 -5.00 -3.25 -20.54
N SER A 79 -3.74 -3.49 -20.20
CA SER A 79 -3.31 -4.70 -19.50
C SER A 79 -3.56 -4.65 -17.99
N ILE A 80 -3.96 -3.51 -17.44
CA ILE A 80 -4.28 -3.28 -16.04
C ILE A 80 -5.73 -3.71 -15.76
N SER A 81 -5.98 -4.27 -14.57
CA SER A 81 -7.35 -4.62 -14.16
C SER A 81 -8.25 -3.37 -14.09
N TYR A 82 -9.48 -3.49 -14.59
CA TYR A 82 -10.47 -2.40 -14.64
C TYR A 82 -9.98 -1.13 -15.38
N PRO A 83 -9.44 -1.25 -16.60
CA PRO A 83 -8.72 -0.16 -17.25
C PRO A 83 -9.62 1.05 -17.57
N ASN A 84 -10.88 0.84 -17.96
CA ASN A 84 -11.81 1.94 -18.27
C ASN A 84 -12.03 2.87 -17.06
N SER A 85 -12.35 2.29 -15.93
CA SER A 85 -12.56 3.04 -14.69
C SER A 85 -11.27 3.76 -14.25
N LYS A 86 -10.12 3.10 -14.41
CA LYS A 86 -8.83 3.68 -14.03
C LYS A 86 -8.41 4.81 -14.96
N ALA A 87 -8.62 4.70 -16.27
CA ALA A 87 -8.34 5.78 -17.22
C ALA A 87 -9.10 7.05 -16.83
N ARG A 88 -10.42 6.94 -16.64
CA ARG A 88 -11.25 8.06 -16.17
C ARG A 88 -10.77 8.64 -14.84
N HIS A 89 -10.45 7.80 -13.86
CA HIS A 89 -9.97 8.26 -12.55
C HIS A 89 -8.61 8.94 -12.65
N LEU A 90 -7.69 8.46 -13.49
CA LEU A 90 -6.38 9.07 -13.67
C LEU A 90 -6.49 10.48 -14.27
N VAL A 91 -7.29 10.66 -15.32
CA VAL A 91 -7.53 11.98 -15.93
C VAL A 91 -8.22 12.90 -14.92
N GLY A 92 -9.29 12.45 -14.27
CA GLY A 92 -10.01 13.26 -13.26
C GLY A 92 -9.15 13.60 -12.04
N MET A 93 -8.29 12.69 -11.60
CA MET A 93 -7.32 12.93 -10.53
C MET A 93 -6.34 14.03 -10.93
N ALA A 94 -5.78 13.97 -12.15
CA ALA A 94 -4.85 14.98 -12.64
C ALA A 94 -5.50 16.35 -12.78
N GLN A 95 -6.73 16.42 -13.32
CA GLN A 95 -7.52 17.64 -13.40
C GLN A 95 -7.74 18.25 -12.01
N LYS A 96 -8.10 17.43 -11.02
CA LYS A 96 -8.30 17.91 -9.66
C LYS A 96 -7.01 18.33 -8.97
N LEU A 97 -5.88 17.68 -9.25
CA LEU A 97 -4.56 18.16 -8.79
C LEU A 97 -4.29 19.58 -9.29
N LEU A 98 -4.61 19.88 -10.55
CA LEU A 98 -4.41 21.21 -11.10
C LEU A 98 -5.34 22.23 -10.46
N SER A 99 -6.64 21.94 -10.38
CA SER A 99 -7.63 22.92 -9.90
C SER A 99 -7.50 23.22 -8.41
N ASP A 100 -7.26 22.22 -7.58
CA ASP A 100 -7.36 22.32 -6.13
C ASP A 100 -5.99 22.40 -5.44
N PHE A 101 -4.93 21.88 -6.08
CA PHE A 101 -3.59 21.72 -5.48
C PHE A 101 -2.45 22.29 -6.34
N GLY A 102 -2.76 23.06 -7.39
CA GLY A 102 -1.74 23.69 -8.25
C GLY A 102 -0.80 22.69 -8.92
N GLY A 103 -1.27 21.49 -9.23
CA GLY A 103 -0.48 20.44 -9.86
C GLY A 103 0.40 19.63 -8.87
N GLN A 104 0.35 19.95 -7.58
CA GLN A 104 1.14 19.24 -6.56
C GLN A 104 0.30 18.13 -5.90
N VAL A 105 0.94 17.01 -5.60
CA VAL A 105 0.29 15.95 -4.81
C VAL A 105 0.28 16.38 -3.35
N PRO A 106 -0.90 16.46 -2.69
CA PRO A 106 -0.98 16.86 -1.29
C PRO A 106 -0.39 15.80 -0.35
N SER A 107 0.12 16.23 0.80
CA SER A 107 0.70 15.35 1.83
C SER A 107 -0.35 14.72 2.74
N GLU A 108 -1.42 15.44 3.04
CA GLU A 108 -2.45 15.05 3.99
C GLU A 108 -3.34 13.94 3.40
N VAL A 109 -3.56 12.89 4.19
CA VAL A 109 -4.39 11.73 3.80
C VAL A 109 -5.80 12.16 3.38
N ASP A 110 -6.43 13.08 4.12
CA ASP A 110 -7.79 13.54 3.83
C ASP A 110 -7.85 14.35 2.53
N ALA A 111 -6.83 15.15 2.23
CA ALA A 111 -6.71 15.86 0.95
C ALA A 111 -6.53 14.88 -0.23
N LEU A 112 -5.65 13.88 -0.08
CA LEU A 112 -5.46 12.80 -1.06
C LEU A 112 -6.76 12.05 -1.34
N MET A 113 -7.57 11.78 -0.32
CA MET A 113 -8.86 11.08 -0.46
C MET A 113 -9.92 11.89 -1.22
N THR A 114 -9.73 13.20 -1.43
CA THR A 114 -10.62 13.98 -2.28
C THR A 114 -10.40 13.72 -3.77
N LEU A 115 -9.26 13.14 -4.15
CA LEU A 115 -8.89 12.88 -5.55
C LEU A 115 -9.71 11.72 -6.12
N PRO A 116 -10.24 11.83 -7.35
CA PRO A 116 -10.94 10.75 -8.01
C PRO A 116 -10.15 9.44 -8.04
N GLY A 117 -10.76 8.33 -7.59
CA GLY A 117 -10.14 7.02 -7.57
C GLY A 117 -9.12 6.78 -6.45
N VAL A 118 -8.92 7.74 -5.55
CA VAL A 118 -8.03 7.63 -4.40
C VAL A 118 -8.84 7.29 -3.15
N GLY A 119 -8.76 6.05 -2.73
CA GLY A 119 -9.31 5.60 -1.45
C GLY A 119 -8.29 5.69 -0.32
N ARG A 120 -8.74 5.45 0.92
CA ARG A 120 -7.92 5.55 2.13
C ARG A 120 -6.61 4.74 2.05
N LYS A 121 -6.66 3.51 1.52
CA LYS A 121 -5.46 2.68 1.36
C LYS A 121 -4.43 3.35 0.44
N THR A 122 -4.87 3.89 -0.70
CA THR A 122 -4.01 4.59 -1.65
C THR A 122 -3.43 5.86 -1.03
N ALA A 123 -4.27 6.66 -0.36
CA ALA A 123 -3.85 7.88 0.33
C ALA A 123 -2.79 7.57 1.40
N ASN A 124 -3.01 6.57 2.26
CA ASN A 124 -2.05 6.17 3.28
C ASN A 124 -0.70 5.71 2.67
N VAL A 125 -0.72 4.93 1.57
CA VAL A 125 0.52 4.50 0.88
C VAL A 125 1.29 5.71 0.36
N VAL A 126 0.62 6.63 -0.33
CA VAL A 126 1.27 7.80 -0.93
C VAL A 126 1.82 8.73 0.15
N ALA A 127 1.02 9.06 1.16
CA ALA A 127 1.43 9.94 2.26
C ALA A 127 2.62 9.34 3.04
N SER A 128 2.56 8.04 3.36
CA SER A 128 3.60 7.34 4.11
C SER A 128 4.92 7.27 3.33
N ILE A 129 4.89 6.89 2.06
CA ILE A 129 6.11 6.71 1.25
C ILE A 129 6.75 8.06 0.88
N THR A 130 5.93 9.05 0.52
CA THR A 130 6.45 10.32 0.00
C THR A 130 6.92 11.26 1.11
N TRP A 131 6.17 11.35 2.20
CA TRP A 131 6.42 12.34 3.27
C TRP A 131 6.72 11.72 4.64
N GLY A 132 6.72 10.38 4.73
CA GLY A 132 6.94 9.71 6.01
C GLY A 132 5.78 9.88 6.99
N GLU A 133 4.57 10.19 6.49
CA GLU A 133 3.40 10.32 7.34
C GLU A 133 3.22 9.04 8.18
N PRO A 134 2.99 9.16 9.50
CA PRO A 134 2.97 8.04 10.42
C PRO A 134 1.65 7.26 10.36
N VAL A 135 1.26 6.82 9.16
CA VAL A 135 0.06 6.03 8.87
C VAL A 135 0.41 4.63 8.38
N ILE A 136 -0.52 3.70 8.50
CA ILE A 136 -0.35 2.33 8.03
C ILE A 136 -1.47 2.02 7.02
N ALA A 137 -1.10 1.76 5.78
CA ALA A 137 -2.07 1.29 4.80
C ALA A 137 -2.39 -0.20 5.04
N VAL A 138 -3.66 -0.54 5.13
CA VAL A 138 -4.10 -1.92 5.34
C VAL A 138 -4.67 -2.48 4.05
N ASP A 139 -3.86 -3.31 3.38
CA ASP A 139 -4.28 -4.13 2.25
C ASP A 139 -4.67 -5.55 2.69
N THR A 140 -4.93 -6.43 1.75
CA THR A 140 -5.29 -7.83 2.04
C THR A 140 -4.15 -8.61 2.72
N HIS A 141 -2.89 -8.27 2.46
CA HIS A 141 -1.73 -8.89 3.10
C HIS A 141 -1.57 -8.41 4.54
N VAL A 142 -1.53 -7.10 4.75
CA VAL A 142 -1.45 -6.49 6.09
C VAL A 142 -2.63 -6.94 6.95
N PHE A 143 -3.84 -6.92 6.42
CA PHE A 143 -5.03 -7.40 7.12
C PHE A 143 -4.88 -8.85 7.60
N ARG A 144 -4.50 -9.75 6.69
CA ARG A 144 -4.35 -11.18 7.00
C ARG A 144 -3.22 -11.43 8.00
N VAL A 145 -2.04 -10.86 7.74
CA VAL A 145 -0.86 -11.07 8.57
C VAL A 145 -1.08 -10.56 9.98
N SER A 146 -1.61 -9.35 10.13
CA SER A 146 -1.88 -8.74 11.44
C SER A 146 -2.84 -9.59 12.28
N ARG A 147 -3.86 -10.15 11.65
CA ARG A 147 -4.82 -11.03 12.34
C ARG A 147 -4.21 -12.40 12.70
N ARG A 148 -3.47 -13.02 11.78
CA ARG A 148 -2.81 -14.31 12.03
C ARG A 148 -1.75 -14.21 13.12
N LEU A 149 -0.91 -13.19 13.07
CA LEU A 149 0.05 -12.93 14.13
C LEU A 149 -0.63 -12.62 15.47
N GLY A 150 -1.86 -12.11 15.45
CA GLY A 150 -2.60 -11.69 16.63
C GLY A 150 -2.24 -10.27 17.09
N LEU A 151 -1.76 -9.44 16.15
CA LEU A 151 -1.55 -8.00 16.34
C LEU A 151 -2.87 -7.23 16.37
N SER A 152 -3.88 -7.72 15.65
CA SER A 152 -5.24 -7.15 15.64
C SER A 152 -6.30 -8.24 15.72
N ARG A 153 -7.46 -7.86 16.26
CA ARG A 153 -8.71 -8.61 16.19
C ARG A 153 -9.75 -7.94 15.30
N GLY A 154 -9.40 -6.83 14.68
CA GLY A 154 -10.27 -6.08 13.80
C GLY A 154 -10.84 -6.93 12.67
N THR A 155 -12.11 -6.73 12.36
CA THR A 155 -12.83 -7.46 11.29
C THR A 155 -12.93 -6.67 9.99
N THR A 156 -12.51 -5.41 10.01
CA THR A 156 -12.44 -4.53 8.85
C THR A 156 -11.03 -3.96 8.67
N PRO A 157 -10.62 -3.58 7.45
CA PRO A 157 -9.33 -2.92 7.24
C PRO A 157 -9.12 -1.70 8.14
N ARG A 158 -10.17 -0.87 8.34
CA ARG A 158 -10.09 0.32 9.20
C ARG A 158 -9.87 -0.04 10.67
N ALA A 159 -10.52 -1.09 11.18
CA ALA A 159 -10.30 -1.53 12.56
C ALA A 159 -8.87 -2.05 12.76
N VAL A 160 -8.33 -2.79 11.77
CA VAL A 160 -6.93 -3.25 11.80
C VAL A 160 -5.96 -2.07 11.73
N GLU A 161 -6.21 -1.07 10.88
CA GLU A 161 -5.43 0.16 10.78
C GLU A 161 -5.33 0.85 12.15
N LEU A 162 -6.47 1.09 12.81
CA LEU A 162 -6.51 1.73 14.13
C LEU A 162 -5.79 0.91 15.22
N ASP A 163 -5.91 -0.43 15.18
CA ASP A 163 -5.17 -1.29 16.11
C ASP A 163 -3.67 -1.19 15.90
N LEU A 164 -3.21 -1.22 14.64
CA LEU A 164 -1.79 -1.09 14.29
C LEU A 164 -1.25 0.30 14.67
N GLU A 165 -1.96 1.37 14.32
CA GLU A 165 -1.55 2.74 14.65
C GLU A 165 -1.47 2.99 16.17
N ARG A 166 -2.31 2.32 16.96
CA ARG A 166 -2.25 2.43 18.43
C ARG A 166 -1.01 1.79 19.04
N HIS A 167 -0.48 0.73 18.43
CA HIS A 167 0.54 -0.10 19.03
C HIS A 167 1.91 -0.03 18.32
N VAL A 168 1.95 0.34 17.06
CA VAL A 168 3.20 0.56 16.31
C VAL A 168 3.69 1.98 16.58
N PRO A 169 4.94 2.17 17.05
CA PRO A 169 5.54 3.49 17.16
C PRO A 169 5.41 4.29 15.86
N ALA A 170 5.18 5.60 15.98
CA ALA A 170 4.88 6.45 14.83
C ALA A 170 5.99 6.44 13.78
N ASP A 171 7.24 6.46 14.21
CA ASP A 171 8.44 6.40 13.38
C ASP A 171 8.61 5.07 12.64
N LEU A 172 8.05 3.98 13.16
CA LEU A 172 8.09 2.67 12.52
C LEU A 172 6.89 2.36 11.60
N ARG A 173 5.82 3.17 11.63
CA ARG A 173 4.61 2.87 10.85
C ARG A 173 4.85 2.78 9.34
N PRO A 174 5.63 3.67 8.71
CA PRO A 174 5.92 3.57 7.28
C PRO A 174 6.58 2.25 6.89
N ILE A 175 7.63 1.85 7.60
CA ILE A 175 8.34 0.61 7.29
C ILE A 175 7.56 -0.64 7.73
N ALA A 176 6.81 -0.57 8.84
CA ALA A 176 6.00 -1.69 9.33
C ALA A 176 4.92 -2.11 8.32
N HIS A 177 4.35 -1.18 7.56
CA HIS A 177 3.48 -1.48 6.43
C HIS A 177 4.16 -2.42 5.43
N HIS A 178 5.38 -2.11 5.01
CA HIS A 178 6.15 -2.91 4.05
C HIS A 178 6.56 -4.26 4.64
N TRP A 179 6.99 -4.34 5.90
CA TRP A 179 7.26 -5.60 6.59
C TRP A 179 6.08 -6.56 6.53
N LEU A 180 4.89 -6.07 6.86
CA LEU A 180 3.68 -6.89 6.87
C LEU A 180 3.24 -7.30 5.47
N ILE A 181 3.37 -6.43 4.46
CA ILE A 181 3.08 -6.76 3.06
C ILE A 181 4.03 -7.85 2.56
N LEU A 182 5.35 -7.63 2.66
CA LEU A 182 6.35 -8.56 2.14
C LEU A 182 6.27 -9.90 2.85
N HIS A 183 6.10 -9.91 4.18
CA HIS A 183 5.85 -11.14 4.92
C HIS A 183 4.58 -11.86 4.44
N GLY A 184 3.53 -11.10 4.14
CA GLY A 184 2.28 -11.64 3.60
C GLY A 184 2.39 -12.18 2.18
N ARG A 185 3.23 -11.58 1.35
CA ARG A 185 3.47 -12.04 -0.04
C ARG A 185 4.29 -13.32 -0.07
N TYR A 186 5.37 -13.38 0.68
CA TYR A 186 6.42 -14.38 0.49
C TYR A 186 6.44 -15.48 1.57
N VAL A 187 5.92 -15.23 2.77
CA VAL A 187 5.95 -16.18 3.88
C VAL A 187 4.54 -16.57 4.32
N CYS A 188 3.76 -15.62 4.82
CA CYS A 188 2.42 -15.85 5.34
C CYS A 188 1.36 -15.76 4.24
N THR A 189 1.47 -16.59 3.19
CA THR A 189 0.57 -16.59 2.04
C THR A 189 -0.88 -16.95 2.43
N ALA A 190 -1.85 -16.63 1.56
CA ALA A 190 -3.28 -16.79 1.88
C ALA A 190 -3.67 -18.25 2.07
N GLN A 191 -3.32 -19.11 1.12
CA GLN A 191 -3.77 -20.51 1.08
C GLN A 191 -2.78 -21.46 1.75
N ARG A 192 -1.49 -21.30 1.51
CA ARG A 192 -0.43 -22.21 1.99
C ARG A 192 0.71 -21.42 2.64
N PRO A 193 0.51 -20.91 3.87
CA PRO A 193 1.57 -20.18 4.56
C PRO A 193 2.75 -21.09 4.87
N HIS A 194 3.96 -20.61 4.68
CA HIS A 194 5.21 -21.33 4.89
C HIS A 194 5.60 -21.30 6.39
N CYS A 195 4.72 -21.89 7.22
CA CYS A 195 4.88 -21.81 8.69
C CYS A 195 6.13 -22.50 9.20
N ASN A 196 6.59 -23.58 8.55
CA ASN A 196 7.79 -24.33 8.97
C ASN A 196 9.06 -23.46 8.90
N ASP A 197 9.11 -22.53 7.93
CA ASP A 197 10.25 -21.64 7.71
C ASP A 197 9.97 -20.21 8.20
N CYS A 198 8.82 -20.00 8.86
CA CYS A 198 8.43 -18.68 9.32
C CYS A 198 9.13 -18.30 10.63
N PRO A 199 9.93 -17.24 10.65
CA PRO A 199 10.66 -16.84 11.86
C PRO A 199 9.76 -16.28 12.97
N LEU A 200 8.48 -15.98 12.65
CA LEU A 200 7.53 -15.39 13.60
C LEU A 200 6.64 -16.41 14.32
N THR A 201 6.84 -17.71 14.10
CA THR A 201 5.98 -18.78 14.65
C THR A 201 5.89 -18.75 16.17
N ALA A 202 7.01 -18.46 16.87
CA ALA A 202 7.05 -18.36 18.33
C ALA A 202 6.08 -17.32 18.90
N TRP A 203 5.72 -16.32 18.11
CA TRP A 203 4.82 -15.23 18.51
C TRP A 203 3.47 -15.23 17.78
N CYS A 204 3.31 -16.15 16.82
CA CYS A 204 2.13 -16.21 15.97
C CYS A 204 0.96 -16.89 16.68
N ARG A 205 -0.17 -16.17 16.82
CA ARG A 205 -1.38 -16.71 17.43
C ARG A 205 -1.98 -17.85 16.59
N ASP A 206 -2.13 -17.64 15.30
CA ASP A 206 -2.72 -18.60 14.38
C ASP A 206 -1.92 -19.93 14.34
N PHE A 207 -0.59 -19.85 14.39
CA PHE A 207 0.27 -21.04 14.45
C PHE A 207 0.08 -21.82 15.76
N ALA A 208 0.04 -21.11 16.89
CA ALA A 208 -0.21 -21.72 18.19
C ALA A 208 -1.60 -22.35 18.33
N GLU A 209 -2.59 -21.82 17.62
CA GLU A 209 -3.96 -22.33 17.62
C GLU A 209 -4.16 -23.55 16.69
N ARG A 210 -3.36 -23.66 15.61
CA ARG A 210 -3.39 -24.81 14.68
C ARG A 210 -2.74 -26.07 15.24
N GLY A 211 -1.83 -25.94 16.19
CA GLY A 211 -1.14 -27.06 16.85
C GLY A 211 -1.93 -27.69 18.00
N LYS A 212 -3.15 -27.19 18.23
CA LYS A 212 -4.10 -27.74 19.22
C LYS A 212 -5.22 -28.47 18.50
#